data_461eaf9cda504580744c9ff536c299da
#
_entry.id   461eaf9cda504580744c9ff536c299da
#
_cell.length_a   1.000
_cell.length_b   1.000
_cell.length_c   1.000
_cell.angle_alpha   90.00
_cell.angle_beta   90.00
_cell.angle_gamma   90.00
#
_symmetry.space_group_name_H-M   'P 1'
#
loop_
_entity.id
_entity.type
_entity.pdbx_description
1 polymer ?
#
loop_
_entity_poly.entity_id
_entity_poly.type
_entity_poly.pdbx_seq_one_letter_code
_entity_poly.pdbx_strand_id
1 'polypeptide(L)'
;DDAILAAIASGRVGKYVTDFPNEKVVGVDNIIALPHLGACTPESEEKSAVMAARELYDYLANGNIKNSVNFPDATLERMGVSRVCILHQNVPTMLNQFLEITCSTGLNVENMINKAYGAYAYAMIDLNGRLDDDQVAKIDRIPEVIRVRVV
;
A
#
# COMPACT_ATOMS: atom_id res chain seq x y z
N ASP A 1 -22.83 -1.59 -17.45
CA ASP A 1 -23.36 -0.79 -18.58
C ASP A 1 -24.81 -1.13 -18.91
N ASP A 2 -25.23 -2.42 -18.93
CA ASP A 2 -26.58 -2.81 -19.33
C ASP A 2 -27.69 -2.14 -18.49
N ALA A 3 -27.45 -1.94 -17.20
CA ALA A 3 -28.37 -1.23 -16.32
C ALA A 3 -28.53 0.25 -16.68
N ILE A 4 -27.44 0.95 -17.06
CA ILE A 4 -27.51 2.35 -17.47
C ILE A 4 -28.20 2.48 -18.83
N LEU A 5 -27.91 1.59 -19.77
CA LEU A 5 -28.58 1.55 -21.07
C LEU A 5 -30.11 1.36 -20.92
N ALA A 6 -30.52 0.43 -20.08
CA ALA A 6 -31.94 0.21 -19.80
C ALA A 6 -32.59 1.43 -19.10
N ALA A 7 -31.89 2.11 -18.23
CA ALA A 7 -32.37 3.31 -17.54
C ALA A 7 -32.55 4.50 -18.50
N ILE A 8 -31.65 4.65 -19.48
CA ILE A 8 -31.75 5.67 -20.55
C ILE A 8 -32.91 5.33 -21.47
N ALA A 9 -33.01 4.08 -21.93
CA ALA A 9 -34.09 3.62 -22.81
C ALA A 9 -35.49 3.77 -22.20
N SER A 10 -35.60 3.61 -20.87
CA SER A 10 -36.86 3.83 -20.13
C SER A 10 -37.15 5.29 -19.79
N GLY A 11 -36.26 6.24 -20.15
CA GLY A 11 -36.39 7.65 -19.80
C GLY A 11 -36.15 7.97 -18.33
N ARG A 12 -35.71 6.99 -17.51
CA ARG A 12 -35.39 7.19 -16.10
C ARG A 12 -34.11 8.03 -15.92
N VAL A 13 -33.18 7.90 -16.86
CA VAL A 13 -31.94 8.69 -16.93
C VAL A 13 -32.00 9.52 -18.22
N GLY A 14 -31.92 10.83 -18.11
CA GLY A 14 -32.00 11.74 -19.24
C GLY A 14 -30.70 11.80 -20.05
N LYS A 15 -29.55 11.79 -19.36
CA LYS A 15 -28.21 11.76 -19.96
C LYS A 15 -27.23 11.05 -19.03
N TYR A 16 -26.27 10.35 -19.64
CA TYR A 16 -25.14 9.73 -18.94
C TYR A 16 -23.84 10.26 -19.52
N VAL A 17 -22.95 10.74 -18.67
CA VAL A 17 -21.61 11.20 -19.07
C VAL A 17 -20.60 10.27 -18.45
N THR A 18 -19.67 9.78 -19.25
CA THR A 18 -18.61 8.89 -18.81
C THR A 18 -17.29 9.21 -19.50
N ASP A 19 -16.20 9.12 -18.75
CA ASP A 19 -14.83 9.21 -19.26
C ASP A 19 -14.12 7.84 -19.30
N PHE A 20 -14.88 6.76 -19.03
CA PHE A 20 -14.50 5.37 -19.24
C PHE A 20 -15.50 4.65 -20.17
N PRO A 21 -15.68 5.13 -21.41
CA PRO A 21 -16.59 4.49 -22.34
C PRO A 21 -16.03 3.16 -22.84
N ASN A 22 -16.91 2.18 -23.01
CA ASN A 22 -16.60 0.97 -23.73
C ASN A 22 -17.46 0.87 -25.02
N GLU A 23 -17.27 -0.19 -25.78
CA GLU A 23 -17.96 -0.42 -27.03
C GLU A 23 -19.50 -0.42 -26.95
N LYS A 24 -20.08 -0.75 -25.77
CA LYS A 24 -21.53 -0.80 -25.57
C LYS A 24 -22.16 0.58 -25.43
N VAL A 25 -21.41 1.58 -24.99
CA VAL A 25 -21.94 2.92 -24.67
C VAL A 25 -21.50 4.00 -25.66
N VAL A 26 -20.45 3.74 -26.46
CA VAL A 26 -19.99 4.67 -27.48
C VAL A 26 -21.01 4.76 -28.63
N GLY A 27 -21.41 5.99 -28.95
CA GLY A 27 -22.36 6.24 -30.05
C GLY A 27 -23.84 6.00 -29.69
N VAL A 28 -24.16 5.71 -28.43
CA VAL A 28 -25.55 5.58 -27.98
C VAL A 28 -26.12 6.97 -27.66
N ASP A 29 -27.36 7.23 -28.11
CA ASP A 29 -28.09 8.46 -27.86
C ASP A 29 -28.19 8.73 -26.35
N ASN A 30 -28.04 10.00 -25.97
CA ASN A 30 -28.02 10.45 -24.56
C ASN A 30 -26.82 9.96 -23.72
N ILE A 31 -25.81 9.36 -24.34
CA ILE A 31 -24.53 9.09 -23.69
C ILE A 31 -23.46 10.02 -24.28
N ILE A 32 -22.77 10.73 -23.40
CA ILE A 32 -21.65 11.59 -23.75
C ILE A 32 -20.36 10.89 -23.29
N ALA A 33 -19.61 10.38 -24.24
CA ALA A 33 -18.30 9.79 -24.00
C ALA A 33 -17.23 10.89 -24.05
N LEU A 34 -16.45 11.02 -23.00
CA LEU A 34 -15.33 11.94 -22.88
C LEU A 34 -14.00 11.18 -22.83
N PRO A 35 -12.89 11.78 -23.28
CA PRO A 35 -11.59 11.23 -22.97
C PRO A 35 -11.30 11.37 -21.46
N HIS A 36 -10.59 10.38 -20.90
CA HIS A 36 -10.22 10.35 -19.48
C HIS A 36 -9.03 11.29 -19.20
N LEU A 37 -9.31 12.58 -19.06
CA LEU A 37 -8.30 13.63 -18.93
C LEU A 37 -8.35 14.36 -17.55
N GLY A 38 -9.11 13.85 -16.59
CA GLY A 38 -9.29 14.52 -15.30
C GLY A 38 -7.99 14.75 -14.51
N ALA A 39 -6.97 13.91 -14.72
CA ALA A 39 -5.66 14.04 -14.12
C ALA A 39 -4.60 14.70 -15.04
N CYS A 40 -4.95 15.06 -16.27
CA CYS A 40 -4.01 15.56 -17.28
C CYS A 40 -3.97 17.10 -17.31
N THR A 41 -4.00 17.75 -16.13
CA THR A 41 -3.73 19.18 -16.01
C THR A 41 -2.34 19.40 -15.42
N PRO A 42 -1.65 20.50 -15.75
CA PRO A 42 -0.32 20.81 -15.17
C PRO A 42 -0.31 20.72 -13.64
N GLU A 43 -1.35 21.20 -12.98
CA GLU A 43 -1.48 21.17 -11.53
C GLU A 43 -1.65 19.72 -10.99
N SER A 44 -2.38 18.89 -11.70
CA SER A 44 -2.57 17.48 -11.32
C SER A 44 -1.29 16.69 -11.50
N GLU A 45 -0.57 16.90 -12.59
CA GLU A 45 0.70 16.25 -12.87
C GLU A 45 1.76 16.64 -11.82
N GLU A 46 1.89 17.93 -11.52
CA GLU A 46 2.81 18.42 -10.49
C GLU A 46 2.47 17.83 -9.10
N LYS A 47 1.21 17.90 -8.70
CA LYS A 47 0.77 17.38 -7.39
C LYS A 47 0.97 15.88 -7.28
N SER A 48 0.69 15.13 -8.34
CA SER A 48 0.87 13.67 -8.37
C SER A 48 2.36 13.29 -8.26
N ALA A 49 3.24 14.01 -8.98
CA ALA A 49 4.68 13.79 -8.91
C ALA A 49 5.23 14.10 -7.51
N VAL A 50 4.83 15.22 -6.92
CA VAL A 50 5.25 15.60 -5.55
C VAL A 50 4.72 14.60 -4.51
N MET A 51 3.47 14.16 -4.65
CA MET A 51 2.88 13.18 -3.73
C MET A 51 3.62 11.84 -3.82
N ALA A 52 3.84 11.32 -5.03
CA ALA A 52 4.58 10.09 -5.25
C ALA A 52 6.00 10.15 -4.69
N ALA A 53 6.71 11.28 -4.90
CA ALA A 53 8.05 11.47 -4.38
C ALA A 53 8.07 11.49 -2.83
N ARG A 54 7.11 12.12 -2.19
CA ARG A 54 6.97 12.16 -0.73
C ARG A 54 6.67 10.79 -0.15
N GLU A 55 5.76 10.04 -0.75
CA GLU A 55 5.41 8.69 -0.31
C GLU A 55 6.59 7.73 -0.46
N LEU A 56 7.29 7.82 -1.58
CA LEU A 56 8.51 7.02 -1.79
C LEU A 56 9.60 7.39 -0.78
N TYR A 57 9.81 8.67 -0.52
CA TYR A 57 10.76 9.12 0.50
C TYR A 57 10.38 8.60 1.89
N ASP A 58 9.11 8.73 2.29
CA ASP A 58 8.61 8.26 3.58
C ASP A 58 8.77 6.73 3.72
N TYR A 59 8.51 5.98 2.65
CA TYR A 59 8.78 4.54 2.63
C TYR A 59 10.27 4.23 2.78
N LEU A 60 11.14 4.93 2.04
CA LEU A 60 12.58 4.66 2.08
C LEU A 60 13.21 5.07 3.42
N ALA A 61 12.81 6.22 3.97
CA ALA A 61 13.41 6.78 5.19
C ALA A 61 12.77 6.24 6.48
N ASN A 62 11.46 5.99 6.47
CA ASN A 62 10.70 5.66 7.67
C ASN A 62 9.98 4.30 7.59
N GLY A 63 9.95 3.67 6.42
CA GLY A 63 9.23 2.41 6.23
C GLY A 63 7.71 2.57 6.12
N ASN A 64 7.15 3.77 6.15
CA ASN A 64 5.72 3.99 6.06
C ASN A 64 5.19 3.65 4.65
N ILE A 65 4.03 3.01 4.60
CA ILE A 65 3.33 2.69 3.35
C ILE A 65 2.03 3.48 3.30
N LYS A 66 1.81 4.20 2.20
CA LYS A 66 0.57 4.91 1.87
C LYS A 66 0.19 4.66 0.43
N ASN A 67 -1.11 4.57 0.15
CA ASN A 67 -1.68 4.43 -1.19
C ASN A 67 -1.08 3.28 -2.02
N SER A 68 -0.59 2.22 -1.37
CA SER A 68 -0.06 1.06 -2.06
C SER A 68 -1.18 0.21 -2.66
N VAL A 69 -0.95 -0.30 -3.86
CA VAL A 69 -1.91 -1.19 -4.54
C VAL A 69 -1.91 -2.60 -3.93
N ASN A 70 -0.78 -3.06 -3.43
CA ASN A 70 -0.55 -4.46 -3.03
C ASN A 70 -0.45 -4.65 -1.52
N PHE A 71 -0.10 -3.60 -0.78
CA PHE A 71 0.11 -3.66 0.67
C PHE A 71 -0.82 -2.71 1.40
N PRO A 72 -1.17 -3.00 2.64
CA PRO A 72 -2.01 -2.13 3.43
C PRO A 72 -1.31 -0.81 3.76
N ASP A 73 -2.08 0.25 3.95
CA ASP A 73 -1.58 1.47 4.54
C ASP A 73 -1.07 1.17 5.95
N ALA A 74 0.20 1.47 6.19
CA ALA A 74 0.89 1.24 7.44
C ALA A 74 1.77 2.44 7.78
N THR A 75 1.36 3.20 8.77
CA THR A 75 2.10 4.36 9.26
C THR A 75 2.35 4.16 10.74
N LEU A 76 3.59 4.33 11.17
CA LEU A 76 4.01 4.23 12.55
C LEU A 76 4.94 5.40 12.87
N GLU A 77 4.60 6.18 13.90
CA GLU A 77 5.53 7.18 14.41
C GLU A 77 6.81 6.49 14.87
N ARG A 78 7.96 7.02 14.41
CA ARG A 78 9.25 6.39 14.69
C ARG A 78 9.63 6.58 16.15
N MET A 79 9.86 5.46 16.82
CA MET A 79 10.36 5.40 18.19
C MET A 79 11.60 4.47 18.22
N GLY A 80 12.54 4.76 19.13
CA GLY A 80 13.74 3.93 19.23
C GLY A 80 14.88 4.29 18.28
N VAL A 81 15.87 3.43 18.25
CA VAL A 81 17.16 3.63 17.53
C VAL A 81 17.11 3.12 16.10
N SER A 82 16.40 2.03 15.86
CA SER A 82 16.23 1.45 14.52
C SER A 82 14.81 0.91 14.33
N ARG A 83 14.43 0.76 13.08
CA ARG A 83 13.16 0.15 12.67
C ARG A 83 13.43 -1.00 11.73
N VAL A 84 12.84 -2.14 12.02
CA VAL A 84 12.80 -3.30 11.14
C VAL A 84 11.48 -3.32 10.41
N CYS A 85 11.53 -3.33 9.08
CA CYS A 85 10.39 -3.36 8.19
C CYS A 85 10.36 -4.69 7.47
N ILE A 86 9.28 -5.45 7.63
CA ILE A 86 9.17 -6.83 7.13
C ILE A 86 7.92 -6.97 6.28
N LEU A 87 8.09 -7.27 5.00
CA LEU A 87 7.04 -7.71 4.10
C LEU A 87 6.94 -9.24 4.17
N HIS A 88 5.77 -9.78 4.47
CA HIS A 88 5.61 -11.22 4.67
C HIS A 88 4.24 -11.74 4.23
N GLN A 89 4.11 -13.04 4.06
CA GLN A 89 2.82 -13.70 3.87
C GLN A 89 2.00 -13.60 5.15
N ASN A 90 0.69 -13.41 5.00
CA ASN A 90 -0.24 -13.30 6.12
C ASN A 90 -0.62 -14.69 6.63
N VAL A 91 0.30 -15.33 7.35
CA VAL A 91 0.10 -16.64 7.97
C VAL A 91 0.29 -16.56 9.49
N PRO A 92 -0.24 -17.53 10.25
CA PRO A 92 -0.09 -17.55 11.70
C PRO A 92 1.37 -17.57 12.17
N THR A 93 1.62 -17.08 13.37
CA THR A 93 2.90 -17.14 14.11
C THR A 93 4.03 -16.23 13.60
N MET A 94 3.85 -15.49 12.51
CA MET A 94 4.92 -14.64 11.94
C MET A 94 5.49 -13.66 12.95
N LEU A 95 4.63 -12.93 13.67
CA LEU A 95 5.08 -11.96 14.69
C LEU A 95 5.89 -12.62 15.80
N ASN A 96 5.53 -13.83 16.23
CA ASN A 96 6.29 -14.54 17.26
C ASN A 96 7.70 -14.83 16.79
N GLN A 97 7.87 -15.29 15.55
CA GLN A 97 9.19 -15.56 14.96
C GLN A 97 10.03 -14.28 14.85
N PHE A 98 9.44 -13.16 14.44
CA PHE A 98 10.14 -11.89 14.37
C PHE A 98 10.60 -11.42 15.75
N LEU A 99 9.70 -11.48 16.73
CA LEU A 99 10.01 -11.07 18.11
C LEU A 99 11.04 -11.99 18.78
N GLU A 100 10.99 -13.29 18.53
CA GLU A 100 12.00 -14.23 19.03
C GLU A 100 13.40 -13.85 18.54
N ILE A 101 13.54 -13.53 17.25
CA ILE A 101 14.82 -13.14 16.68
C ILE A 101 15.23 -11.74 17.16
N THR A 102 14.35 -10.76 17.11
CA THR A 102 14.69 -9.37 17.48
C THR A 102 15.01 -9.20 18.95
N CYS A 103 14.35 -9.97 19.83
CA CYS A 103 14.58 -9.89 21.28
C CYS A 103 15.66 -10.85 21.79
N SER A 104 16.16 -11.77 20.96
CA SER A 104 17.14 -12.80 21.39
C SER A 104 18.45 -12.21 21.91
N THR A 105 18.79 -10.97 21.57
CA THR A 105 20.00 -10.27 21.98
C THR A 105 19.77 -9.24 23.08
N GLY A 106 18.57 -9.23 23.68
CA GLY A 106 18.22 -8.29 24.75
C GLY A 106 17.75 -6.93 24.25
N LEU A 107 17.47 -6.77 22.96
CA LEU A 107 16.82 -5.58 22.44
C LEU A 107 15.36 -5.52 22.87
N ASN A 108 14.89 -4.31 23.17
CA ASN A 108 13.50 -4.05 23.52
C ASN A 108 12.73 -3.47 22.34
N VAL A 109 11.46 -3.87 22.21
CA VAL A 109 10.52 -3.29 21.24
C VAL A 109 9.92 -2.04 21.85
N GLU A 110 10.15 -0.89 21.21
CA GLU A 110 9.63 0.41 21.64
C GLU A 110 8.26 0.71 21.03
N ASN A 111 8.04 0.27 19.79
CA ASN A 111 6.77 0.41 19.10
C ASN A 111 6.65 -0.65 18.01
N MET A 112 5.43 -1.04 17.68
CA MET A 112 5.20 -2.06 16.65
C MET A 112 3.82 -1.91 16.01
N ILE A 113 3.76 -2.19 14.71
CA ILE A 113 2.52 -2.37 13.96
C ILE A 113 2.66 -3.57 13.03
N ASN A 114 1.56 -4.30 12.85
CA ASN A 114 1.42 -5.28 11.77
C ASN A 114 0.08 -5.08 11.09
N LYS A 115 0.09 -4.89 9.79
CA LYS A 115 -1.10 -4.69 8.97
C LYS A 115 -1.16 -5.76 7.89
N ALA A 116 -2.32 -6.39 7.76
CA ALA A 116 -2.58 -7.40 6.74
C ALA A 116 -3.53 -6.88 5.66
N TYR A 117 -3.30 -7.31 4.44
CA TYR A 117 -4.17 -7.10 3.29
C TYR A 117 -4.15 -8.35 2.40
N GLY A 118 -5.24 -9.10 2.44
CA GLY A 118 -5.34 -10.37 1.72
C GLY A 118 -4.27 -11.37 2.16
N ALA A 119 -3.49 -11.86 1.21
CA ALA A 119 -2.44 -12.86 1.43
C ALA A 119 -1.14 -12.29 1.98
N TYR A 120 -1.00 -10.97 2.09
CA TYR A 120 0.22 -10.29 2.49
C TYR A 120 0.04 -9.47 3.76
N ALA A 121 1.13 -9.26 4.48
CA ALA A 121 1.18 -8.39 5.64
C ALA A 121 2.49 -7.60 5.66
N TYR A 122 2.45 -6.50 6.39
CA TYR A 122 3.59 -5.64 6.60
C TYR A 122 3.74 -5.34 8.09
N ALA A 123 4.90 -5.68 8.65
CA ALA A 123 5.27 -5.39 10.02
C ALA A 123 6.33 -4.30 10.07
N MET A 124 6.18 -3.36 11.01
CA MET A 124 7.23 -2.43 11.43
C MET A 124 7.47 -2.64 12.92
N ILE A 125 8.73 -2.77 13.31
CA ILE A 125 9.15 -3.00 14.70
C ILE A 125 10.25 -2.00 15.02
N ASP A 126 9.98 -1.08 15.93
CA ASP A 126 10.97 -0.13 16.44
C ASP A 126 11.69 -0.73 17.63
N LEU A 127 13.01 -0.65 17.62
CA LEU A 127 13.88 -1.24 18.61
C LEU A 127 14.74 -0.18 19.31
N ASN A 128 15.07 -0.40 20.57
CA ASN A 128 15.99 0.46 21.34
C ASN A 128 17.47 0.32 20.95
N GLY A 129 17.79 -0.52 19.97
CA GLY A 129 19.11 -0.75 19.42
C GLY A 129 19.05 -1.23 17.99
N ARG A 130 20.17 -1.65 17.42
CA ARG A 130 20.24 -2.14 16.03
C ARG A 130 20.40 -3.65 16.02
N LEU A 131 19.71 -4.29 15.09
CA LEU A 131 19.97 -5.68 14.75
C LEU A 131 21.34 -5.79 14.07
N ASP A 132 22.03 -6.87 14.34
CA ASP A 132 23.21 -7.26 13.58
C ASP A 132 22.81 -7.95 12.25
N ASP A 133 23.79 -8.09 11.37
CA ASP A 133 23.56 -8.68 10.03
C ASP A 133 23.08 -10.14 10.11
N ASP A 134 23.49 -10.89 11.13
CA ASP A 134 23.07 -12.29 11.32
C ASP A 134 21.59 -12.37 11.73
N GLN A 135 21.12 -11.46 12.57
CA GLN A 135 19.71 -11.37 12.97
C GLN A 135 18.83 -10.97 11.76
N VAL A 136 19.25 -9.97 10.99
CA VAL A 136 18.56 -9.57 9.75
C VAL A 136 18.50 -10.75 8.78
N ALA A 137 19.61 -11.47 8.59
CA ALA A 137 19.66 -12.65 7.75
C ALA A 137 18.78 -13.81 8.27
N LYS A 138 18.62 -13.97 9.58
CA LYS A 138 17.69 -14.96 10.15
C LYS A 138 16.24 -14.63 9.83
N ILE A 139 15.85 -13.37 9.92
CA ILE A 139 14.50 -12.93 9.54
C ILE A 139 14.28 -13.16 8.03
N ASP A 140 15.25 -12.77 7.20
CA ASP A 140 15.16 -12.88 5.74
C ASP A 140 15.05 -14.33 5.25
N ARG A 141 15.59 -15.30 6.03
CA ARG A 141 15.51 -16.73 5.73
C ARG A 141 14.20 -17.41 6.11
N ILE A 142 13.30 -16.74 6.82
CA ILE A 142 11.97 -17.30 7.12
C ILE A 142 11.22 -17.45 5.79
N PRO A 143 10.73 -18.64 5.43
CA PRO A 143 10.17 -18.89 4.09
C PRO A 143 9.04 -17.95 3.67
N GLU A 144 8.26 -17.48 4.62
CA GLU A 144 7.12 -16.60 4.41
C GLU A 144 7.52 -15.11 4.37
N VAL A 145 8.77 -14.77 4.63
CA VAL A 145 9.29 -13.40 4.49
C VAL A 145 9.61 -13.13 3.02
N ILE A 146 9.08 -12.03 2.52
CA ILE A 146 9.30 -11.57 1.15
C ILE A 146 10.50 -10.63 1.11
N ARG A 147 10.60 -9.76 2.12
CA ARG A 147 11.68 -8.79 2.23
C ARG A 147 11.80 -8.24 3.65
N VAL A 148 13.02 -8.09 4.12
CA VAL A 148 13.36 -7.35 5.34
C VAL A 148 14.23 -6.15 5.02
N ARG A 149 14.00 -5.05 5.73
CA ARG A 149 14.80 -3.82 5.67
C ARG A 149 14.96 -3.26 7.07
N VAL A 150 16.13 -2.70 7.37
CA VAL A 150 16.38 -1.91 8.57
C VAL A 150 16.59 -0.45 8.15
N VAL A 151 15.83 0.46 8.78
CA VAL A 151 15.88 1.90 8.51
C VAL A 151 16.09 2.70 9.81
#